data_9a4cd9bdd00959bd66c76047e787c924
#
_entry.id   9a4cd9bdd00959bd66c76047e787c924
#
_cell.length_a   1.000
_cell.length_b   1.000
_cell.length_c   1.000
_cell.angle_alpha   90.00
_cell.angle_beta   90.00
_cell.angle_gamma   90.00
#
_symmetry.space_group_name_H-M   'P 1'
#
loop_
_entity.id
_entity.type
_entity.pdbx_description
1 polymer ?
#
loop_
_entity_poly.entity_id
_entity_poly.type
_entity_poly.pdbx_seq_one_letter_code
_entity_poly.pdbx_strand_id
1 'polypeptide(L)'
;MPLFMDVHHPGEGVSMDDVARAHQADLATQGEFDVSYLRYWVDESKGHIFCLVEAPDAGAAAEVHRRAHGLVADAIYQVQEGA
;
A
#
# COMPACT_ATOMS: atom_id res chain seq x y z
N MET A 1 -4.13 13.60 8.97
CA MET A 1 -3.16 12.52 9.26
C MET A 1 -2.02 12.57 8.24
N PRO A 2 -0.83 12.10 8.61
CA PRO A 2 0.27 11.99 7.65
C PRO A 2 -0.09 11.12 6.45
N LEU A 3 0.55 11.43 5.33
CA LEU A 3 0.37 10.74 4.08
C LEU A 3 1.65 9.98 3.77
N PHE A 4 1.53 8.72 3.37
CA PHE A 4 2.67 7.88 3.04
C PHE A 4 2.51 7.27 1.65
N MET A 5 3.64 7.04 1.00
CA MET A 5 3.70 6.24 -0.22
C MET A 5 4.51 4.99 0.11
N ASP A 6 3.87 3.82 0.07
CA ASP A 6 4.62 2.59 0.21
C ASP A 6 4.90 1.98 -1.17
N VAL A 7 6.06 1.35 -1.30
CA VAL A 7 6.56 0.86 -2.57
C VAL A 7 6.94 -0.61 -2.41
N HIS A 8 6.43 -1.43 -3.30
CA HIS A 8 6.70 -2.86 -3.33
C HIS A 8 7.40 -3.21 -4.64
N HIS A 9 8.38 -4.11 -4.56
CA HIS A 9 9.10 -4.59 -5.74
C HIS A 9 8.93 -6.11 -5.89
N PRO A 10 7.70 -6.60 -6.15
CA PRO A 10 7.47 -8.05 -6.27
C PRO A 10 8.11 -8.67 -7.49
N GLY A 11 8.44 -7.87 -8.51
CA GLY A 11 9.07 -8.37 -9.72
C GLY A 11 8.07 -8.92 -10.74
N GLU A 12 8.55 -9.81 -11.61
CA GLU A 12 7.76 -10.37 -12.69
C GLU A 12 6.50 -11.07 -12.17
N GLY A 13 5.45 -10.99 -12.95
CA GLY A 13 4.20 -11.68 -12.68
C GLY A 13 3.18 -10.88 -11.90
N VAL A 14 3.53 -9.66 -11.41
CA VAL A 14 2.54 -8.81 -10.76
C VAL A 14 1.53 -8.33 -11.78
N SER A 15 0.24 -8.37 -11.42
CA SER A 15 -0.82 -7.89 -12.30
C SER A 15 -1.73 -6.91 -11.56
N MET A 16 -2.38 -6.04 -12.34
CA MET A 16 -3.37 -5.11 -11.78
C MET A 16 -4.47 -5.85 -11.02
N ASP A 17 -4.92 -7.00 -11.53
CA ASP A 17 -5.99 -7.78 -10.90
C ASP A 17 -5.56 -8.31 -9.52
N ASP A 18 -4.32 -8.79 -9.40
CA ASP A 18 -3.79 -9.28 -8.12
C ASP A 18 -3.70 -8.16 -7.10
N VAL A 19 -3.23 -6.98 -7.55
CA VAL A 19 -3.11 -5.80 -6.66
C VAL A 19 -4.49 -5.29 -6.26
N ALA A 20 -5.45 -5.31 -7.18
CA ALA A 20 -6.83 -4.92 -6.85
C ALA A 20 -7.42 -5.81 -5.75
N ARG A 21 -7.16 -7.11 -5.78
CA ARG A 21 -7.62 -8.03 -4.72
C ARG A 21 -6.93 -7.74 -3.39
N ALA A 22 -5.62 -7.49 -3.42
CA ALA A 22 -4.88 -7.12 -2.21
C ALA A 22 -5.40 -5.81 -1.62
N HIS A 23 -5.69 -4.83 -2.46
CA HIS A 23 -6.26 -3.55 -2.03
C HIS A 23 -7.62 -3.75 -1.36
N GLN A 24 -8.48 -4.61 -1.89
CA GLN A 24 -9.76 -4.92 -1.24
C GLN A 24 -9.56 -5.52 0.14
N ALA A 25 -8.56 -6.38 0.32
CA ALA A 25 -8.23 -6.93 1.63
C ALA A 25 -7.75 -5.84 2.59
N ASP A 26 -6.96 -4.87 2.11
CA ASP A 26 -6.54 -3.71 2.89
C ASP A 26 -7.75 -2.91 3.38
N LEU A 27 -8.69 -2.63 2.48
CA LEU A 27 -9.90 -1.85 2.82
C LEU A 27 -10.74 -2.55 3.88
N ALA A 28 -10.79 -3.89 3.86
CA ALA A 28 -11.53 -4.66 4.85
C ALA A 28 -10.84 -4.68 6.23
N THR A 29 -9.53 -4.45 6.28
CA THR A 29 -8.71 -4.57 7.50
C THR A 29 -8.40 -3.22 8.15
N GLN A 30 -8.27 -2.17 7.36
CA GLN A 30 -7.67 -0.89 7.75
C GLN A 30 -8.36 -0.17 8.91
N GLY A 31 -9.67 -0.36 9.08
CA GLY A 31 -10.43 0.35 10.09
C GLY A 31 -9.94 0.12 11.51
N GLU A 32 -9.38 -1.06 11.80
CA GLU A 32 -8.85 -1.40 13.12
C GLU A 32 -7.59 -0.62 13.48
N PHE A 33 -6.91 -0.05 12.48
CA PHE A 33 -5.60 0.59 12.64
C PHE A 33 -5.63 2.10 12.40
N ASP A 34 -6.82 2.67 12.18
CA ASP A 34 -6.99 4.09 11.85
C ASP A 34 -6.21 4.47 10.60
N VAL A 35 -6.23 3.58 9.61
CA VAL A 35 -5.50 3.69 8.35
C VAL A 35 -6.49 3.75 7.19
N SER A 36 -6.16 4.52 6.15
CA SER A 36 -6.96 4.59 4.93
C SER A 36 -6.05 4.48 3.72
N TYR A 37 -6.09 3.35 3.04
CA TYR A 37 -5.44 3.18 1.74
C TYR A 37 -6.31 3.85 0.68
N LEU A 38 -5.75 4.84 -0.02
CA LEU A 38 -6.48 5.73 -0.90
C LEU A 38 -6.42 5.30 -2.36
N ARG A 39 -5.21 5.07 -2.87
CA ARG A 39 -4.95 4.79 -4.28
C ARG A 39 -3.74 3.89 -4.42
N TYR A 40 -3.63 3.25 -5.56
CA TYR A 40 -2.45 2.47 -5.89
C TYR A 40 -2.18 2.54 -7.40
N TRP A 41 -0.91 2.30 -7.75
CA TRP A 41 -0.45 2.25 -9.13
C TRP A 41 0.39 1.00 -9.30
N VAL A 42 0.34 0.40 -10.47
CA VAL A 42 1.08 -0.82 -10.78
C VAL A 42 1.86 -0.61 -12.06
N ASP A 43 3.17 -0.88 -12.00
CA ASP A 43 4.01 -0.99 -13.19
C ASP A 43 4.22 -2.49 -13.44
N GLU A 44 3.37 -3.08 -14.29
CA GLU A 44 3.42 -4.51 -14.56
C GLU A 44 4.72 -4.92 -15.26
N SER A 45 5.28 -4.01 -16.08
CA SER A 45 6.48 -4.32 -16.84
C SER A 45 7.71 -4.45 -15.96
N LYS A 46 7.82 -3.65 -14.91
CA LYS A 46 8.95 -3.68 -13.98
C LYS A 46 8.63 -4.41 -12.68
N GLY A 47 7.36 -4.74 -12.47
CA GLY A 47 6.93 -5.43 -11.26
C GLY A 47 6.98 -4.57 -10.02
N HIS A 48 6.53 -3.33 -10.10
CA HIS A 48 6.49 -2.39 -8.97
C HIS A 48 5.05 -2.00 -8.64
N ILE A 49 4.77 -1.83 -7.35
CA ILE A 49 3.47 -1.36 -6.84
C ILE A 49 3.70 -0.14 -5.96
N PHE A 50 2.86 0.87 -6.11
CA PHE A 50 2.91 2.10 -5.31
C PHE A 50 1.55 2.28 -4.67
N CYS A 51 1.51 2.38 -3.33
CA CYS A 51 0.26 2.56 -2.57
C CYS A 51 0.30 3.87 -1.80
N LEU A 52 -0.73 4.70 -1.98
CA LEU A 52 -0.88 5.95 -1.23
C LEU A 52 -1.80 5.69 -0.04
N VAL A 53 -1.36 6.10 1.14
CA VAL A 53 -2.05 5.77 2.38
C VAL A 53 -2.00 6.92 3.39
N GLU A 54 -3.12 7.16 4.07
CA GLU A 54 -3.16 8.00 5.27
C GLU A 54 -3.09 7.11 6.50
N ALA A 55 -2.18 7.43 7.42
CA ALA A 55 -1.97 6.62 8.62
C ALA A 55 -1.36 7.48 9.72
N PRO A 56 -1.56 7.10 11.02
CA PRO A 56 -0.91 7.80 12.13
C PRO A 56 0.61 7.71 12.05
N ASP A 57 1.14 6.59 11.57
CA ASP A 57 2.58 6.41 11.36
C ASP A 57 2.80 5.28 10.32
N ALA A 58 4.04 5.13 9.88
CA ALA A 58 4.40 4.13 8.89
C ALA A 58 4.14 2.69 9.39
N GLY A 59 4.33 2.45 10.68
CA GLY A 59 4.10 1.13 11.27
C GLY A 59 2.65 0.69 11.19
N ALA A 60 1.71 1.61 11.39
CA ALA A 60 0.28 1.31 11.27
C ALA A 60 -0.08 0.91 9.83
N ALA A 61 0.45 1.63 8.83
CA ALA A 61 0.23 1.29 7.43
C ALA A 61 0.79 -0.10 7.10
N ALA A 62 2.02 -0.37 7.53
CA ALA A 62 2.65 -1.68 7.31
C ALA A 62 1.86 -2.82 7.97
N GLU A 63 1.28 -2.58 9.14
CA GLU A 63 0.48 -3.57 9.86
C GLU A 63 -0.78 -3.95 9.09
N VAL A 64 -1.42 -3.00 8.43
CA VAL A 64 -2.60 -3.29 7.59
C VAL A 64 -2.22 -4.27 6.49
N HIS A 65 -1.16 -3.99 5.74
CA HIS A 65 -0.68 -4.89 4.68
C HIS A 65 -0.35 -6.28 5.23
N ARG A 66 0.34 -6.34 6.35
CA ARG A 66 0.75 -7.60 6.96
C ARG A 66 -0.47 -8.45 7.35
N ARG A 67 -1.48 -7.83 7.96
CA ARG A 67 -2.71 -8.51 8.38
C ARG A 67 -3.59 -8.89 7.21
N ALA A 68 -3.70 -8.01 6.22
CA ALA A 68 -4.63 -8.20 5.10
C ALA A 68 -4.16 -9.28 4.14
N HIS A 69 -2.87 -9.28 3.78
CA HIS A 69 -2.36 -10.19 2.74
C HIS A 69 -0.89 -10.59 2.92
N GLY A 70 -0.20 -10.07 3.92
CA GLY A 70 1.18 -10.43 4.22
C GLY A 70 2.25 -9.78 3.35
N LEU A 71 1.86 -8.94 2.39
CA LEU A 71 2.80 -8.29 1.47
C LEU A 71 3.23 -6.93 2.01
N VAL A 72 4.26 -6.92 2.85
CA VAL A 72 4.80 -5.70 3.44
C VAL A 72 5.65 -4.97 2.40
N ALA A 73 5.60 -3.63 2.42
CA ALA A 73 6.35 -2.82 1.47
C ALA A 73 7.86 -2.95 1.65
N ASP A 74 8.60 -2.84 0.55
CA ASP A 74 10.06 -2.78 0.57
C ASP A 74 10.54 -1.43 1.11
N ALA A 75 9.78 -0.37 0.86
CA ALA A 75 10.07 0.97 1.36
C ALA A 75 8.76 1.72 1.62
N ILE A 76 8.79 2.63 2.58
CA ILE A 76 7.67 3.51 2.86
C ILE A 76 8.19 4.92 3.12
N TYR A 77 7.60 5.91 2.46
CA TYR A 77 8.02 7.30 2.52
C TYR A 77 6.89 8.18 3.01
N GLN A 78 7.18 9.09 3.92
CA GLN A 78 6.23 10.14 4.26
C GLN A 78 6.29 11.18 3.15
N VAL A 79 5.12 11.50 2.57
CA VAL A 79 5.06 12.35 1.37
C VAL A 79 4.10 13.51 1.57
N GLN A 80 4.26 14.53 0.75
CA GLN A 80 3.31 15.63 0.63
C GLN A 80 2.95 15.76 -0.83
N GLU A 81 1.69 16.05 -1.09
CA GLU A 81 1.25 16.26 -2.46
C GLU A 81 1.61 17.69 -2.88
N GLY A 82 2.26 17.82 -4.03
CA GLY A 82 2.58 19.12 -4.62
C GLY A 82 1.39 19.70 -5.38
N ALA A 83 1.31 21.01 -5.42
CA ALA A 83 0.31 21.72 -6.19
C ALA A 83 0.75 21.93 -7.64
#